data_a5857b31b3395add2be52db5ec0c96eb
#
_entry.id   a5857b31b3395add2be52db5ec0c96eb
#
_cell.length_a   1.000
_cell.length_b   1.000
_cell.length_c   1.000
_cell.angle_alpha   90.00
_cell.angle_beta   90.00
_cell.angle_gamma   90.00
#
_symmetry.space_group_name_H-M   'P 1'
#
loop_
_entity.id
_entity.type
_entity.pdbx_description
1 polymer ?
#
loop_
_entity_poly.entity_id
_entity_poly.type
_entity_poly.pdbx_seq_one_letter_code
_entity_poly.pdbx_strand_id
1 'polypeptide(L)'
;MNDNLDLDIRGSADITKKLSQSQILFWHKCNDRIKNAGYGPRISNVYSELSILVLQHFGNECLQSFTSSLSLVAIKASKSDAFLMCQTTVLLIKSIPSPKDFTDFHEIVLELARKNPAILRILFDRGPNIIRQIGFQRWLIWVESGLKLSINDRLRGEQFFNLQSQESKQILYRQAGNFTFQLLERQLRLETMALFGITPTLREIYDEKQEVVKHRSSFAGKLFMLPSAYANSENRKVDTYRAASFRLAAHYVYGGRRFKIEKLKPMQIAIISIIEDARVEWL
;
A
#
# COMPACT_ATOMS: atom_id res chain seq x y z
N MET A 1 4.11 -22.17 -4.40
CA MET A 1 5.01 -21.92 -5.53
C MET A 1 6.34 -21.47 -4.94
N ASN A 2 7.32 -22.38 -4.91
CA ASN A 2 8.66 -22.11 -4.42
C ASN A 2 9.45 -21.51 -5.58
N ASP A 3 9.41 -20.19 -5.74
CA ASP A 3 10.44 -19.52 -6.51
C ASP A 3 11.66 -19.40 -5.61
N ASN A 4 12.62 -20.27 -5.84
CA ASN A 4 13.99 -20.12 -5.38
C ASN A 4 14.49 -18.78 -5.90
N LEU A 5 14.53 -17.77 -5.04
CA LEU A 5 15.38 -16.59 -5.20
C LEU A 5 16.83 -17.10 -5.07
N ASP A 6 17.35 -17.71 -6.14
CA ASP A 6 18.79 -17.85 -6.35
C ASP A 6 19.35 -16.41 -6.47
N LEU A 7 19.66 -15.85 -5.33
CA LEU A 7 20.56 -14.71 -5.23
C LEU A 7 21.88 -15.22 -5.81
N ASP A 8 22.19 -14.75 -7.01
CA ASP A 8 23.49 -15.01 -7.67
C ASP A 8 24.57 -14.23 -6.91
N ILE A 9 24.92 -14.74 -5.71
CA ILE A 9 25.87 -14.14 -4.76
C ILE A 9 27.23 -14.85 -4.89
N ARG A 10 27.59 -15.26 -6.10
CA ARG A 10 28.91 -15.82 -6.40
C ARG A 10 30.02 -14.77 -6.48
N GLY A 11 29.97 -13.73 -5.64
CA GLY A 11 30.94 -12.62 -5.67
C GLY A 11 31.48 -12.17 -4.31
N SER A 12 31.31 -12.95 -3.23
CA SER A 12 31.67 -12.44 -1.88
C SER A 12 33.15 -12.04 -1.73
N ALA A 13 34.07 -12.67 -2.43
CA ALA A 13 35.49 -12.33 -2.40
C ALA A 13 35.85 -11.05 -3.16
N ASP A 14 35.10 -10.68 -4.20
CA ASP A 14 35.34 -9.43 -4.96
C ASP A 14 34.62 -8.22 -4.35
N ILE A 15 33.58 -8.46 -3.56
CA ILE A 15 32.75 -7.41 -2.97
C ILE A 15 33.48 -6.75 -1.79
N THR A 16 34.27 -7.50 -1.03
CA THR A 16 35.07 -6.95 0.09
C THR A 16 36.21 -6.05 -0.38
N LYS A 17 36.70 -6.15 -1.62
CA LYS A 17 37.70 -5.28 -2.19
C LYS A 17 37.33 -3.79 -2.30
N LYS A 18 36.03 -3.48 -2.22
CA LYS A 18 35.49 -2.10 -2.30
C LYS A 18 35.28 -1.43 -0.94
N LEU A 19 35.55 -2.12 0.17
CA LEU A 19 35.36 -1.60 1.52
C LEU A 19 36.67 -1.05 2.08
N SER A 20 36.56 0.03 2.87
CA SER A 20 37.73 0.52 3.63
C SER A 20 38.09 -0.43 4.75
N GLN A 21 39.33 -0.37 5.24
CA GLN A 21 39.78 -1.23 6.32
C GLN A 21 38.96 -1.05 7.62
N SER A 22 38.55 0.17 7.89
CA SER A 22 37.64 0.47 9.04
C SER A 22 36.27 -0.15 8.87
N GLN A 23 35.71 -0.18 7.67
CA GLN A 23 34.44 -0.83 7.36
C GLN A 23 34.52 -2.35 7.51
N ILE A 24 35.64 -2.96 7.08
CA ILE A 24 35.87 -4.41 7.23
C ILE A 24 35.92 -4.79 8.70
N LEU A 25 36.65 -4.04 9.52
CA LEU A 25 36.70 -4.29 10.97
C LEU A 25 35.32 -4.16 11.64
N PHE A 26 34.57 -3.14 11.25
CA PHE A 26 33.21 -2.94 11.75
C PHE A 26 32.28 -4.07 11.33
N TRP A 27 32.35 -4.52 10.08
CA TRP A 27 31.59 -5.65 9.57
C TRP A 27 31.89 -6.93 10.34
N HIS A 28 33.17 -7.25 10.58
CA HIS A 28 33.57 -8.43 11.37
C HIS A 28 32.92 -8.38 12.75
N LYS A 29 32.99 -7.24 13.45
CA LYS A 29 32.37 -7.07 14.77
C LYS A 29 30.87 -7.37 14.76
N CYS A 30 30.14 -6.84 13.78
CA CYS A 30 28.71 -7.09 13.64
C CYS A 30 28.40 -8.55 13.28
N ASN A 31 29.19 -9.13 12.39
CA ASN A 31 29.00 -10.51 11.93
C ASN A 31 29.27 -11.53 13.05
N ASP A 32 30.35 -11.33 13.83
CA ASP A 32 30.66 -12.16 15.00
C ASP A 32 29.58 -12.06 16.08
N ARG A 33 29.01 -10.87 16.27
CA ARG A 33 27.87 -10.70 17.19
C ARG A 33 26.69 -11.58 16.81
N ILE A 34 26.32 -11.63 15.52
CA ILE A 34 25.20 -12.46 15.05
C ILE A 34 25.54 -13.95 15.09
N LYS A 35 26.77 -14.35 14.72
CA LYS A 35 27.22 -15.74 14.79
C LYS A 35 27.22 -16.27 16.22
N ASN A 36 27.77 -15.49 17.15
CA ASN A 36 27.87 -15.87 18.57
C ASN A 36 26.53 -15.83 19.31
N ALA A 37 25.52 -15.14 18.79
CA ALA A 37 24.18 -15.09 19.37
C ALA A 37 23.38 -16.40 19.20
N GLY A 38 23.86 -17.38 18.42
CA GLY A 38 23.24 -18.71 18.31
C GLY A 38 21.90 -18.72 17.61
N TYR A 39 21.66 -17.80 16.67
CA TYR A 39 20.40 -17.76 15.89
C TYR A 39 20.31 -18.90 14.85
N GLY A 40 21.40 -19.58 14.58
CA GLY A 40 21.50 -20.70 13.65
C GLY A 40 22.19 -20.34 12.34
N PRO A 41 22.71 -21.35 11.62
CA PRO A 41 23.57 -21.15 10.44
C PRO A 41 22.79 -20.44 9.30
N ARG A 42 21.49 -20.70 9.18
CA ARG A 42 20.65 -20.13 8.12
C ARG A 42 20.59 -18.60 8.21
N ILE A 43 20.39 -18.05 9.41
CA ILE A 43 20.37 -16.59 9.63
C ILE A 43 21.76 -16.02 9.49
N SER A 44 22.77 -16.65 10.10
CA SER A 44 24.13 -16.14 10.06
C SER A 44 24.72 -16.04 8.66
N ASN A 45 24.41 -17.02 7.79
CA ASN A 45 24.89 -17.00 6.41
C ASN A 45 24.23 -15.86 5.61
N VAL A 46 22.89 -15.78 5.63
CA VAL A 46 22.18 -14.72 4.92
C VAL A 46 22.55 -13.34 5.47
N TYR A 47 22.68 -13.19 6.78
CA TYR A 47 23.12 -11.95 7.39
C TYR A 47 24.54 -11.56 6.93
N SER A 48 25.47 -12.50 6.88
CA SER A 48 26.86 -12.23 6.47
C SER A 48 26.94 -11.62 5.06
N GLU A 49 26.17 -12.16 4.12
CA GLU A 49 26.10 -11.67 2.75
C GLU A 49 25.37 -10.31 2.67
N LEU A 50 24.20 -10.22 3.29
CA LEU A 50 23.37 -9.03 3.25
C LEU A 50 24.02 -7.83 3.95
N SER A 51 24.74 -8.06 5.04
CA SER A 51 25.44 -7.02 5.79
C SER A 51 26.52 -6.30 4.98
N ILE A 52 27.18 -7.00 4.05
CA ILE A 52 28.12 -6.38 3.11
C ILE A 52 27.36 -5.43 2.15
N LEU A 53 26.21 -5.86 1.63
CA LEU A 53 25.39 -5.03 0.74
C LEU A 53 24.88 -3.79 1.47
N VAL A 54 24.38 -3.94 2.70
CA VAL A 54 23.94 -2.82 3.53
C VAL A 54 25.08 -1.83 3.78
N LEU A 55 26.26 -2.34 4.11
CA LEU A 55 27.43 -1.51 4.37
C LEU A 55 27.86 -0.72 3.14
N GLN A 56 27.84 -1.33 1.97
CA GLN A 56 28.18 -0.68 0.69
C GLN A 56 27.18 0.39 0.27
N HIS A 57 25.89 0.15 0.46
CA HIS A 57 24.85 1.06 0.02
C HIS A 57 24.59 2.20 1.01
N PHE A 58 24.64 1.90 2.32
CA PHE A 58 24.14 2.81 3.35
C PHE A 58 25.18 3.15 4.45
N GLY A 59 26.28 2.41 4.57
CA GLY A 59 27.34 2.68 5.53
C GLY A 59 27.17 2.04 6.91
N ASN A 60 28.08 2.43 7.84
CA ASN A 60 28.24 1.77 9.13
C ASN A 60 27.02 1.92 10.05
N GLU A 61 26.40 3.10 10.13
CA GLU A 61 25.26 3.37 10.99
C GLU A 61 24.05 2.50 10.62
N CYS A 62 23.81 2.35 9.33
CA CYS A 62 22.73 1.51 8.82
C CYS A 62 22.99 0.02 9.11
N LEU A 63 24.23 -0.44 9.01
CA LEU A 63 24.61 -1.80 9.38
C LEU A 63 24.39 -2.03 10.89
N GLN A 64 24.69 -1.05 11.73
CA GLN A 64 24.46 -1.14 13.17
C GLN A 64 22.96 -1.24 13.49
N SER A 65 22.14 -0.41 12.85
CA SER A 65 20.68 -0.41 13.00
C SER A 65 20.09 -1.75 12.57
N PHE A 66 20.53 -2.27 11.41
CA PHE A 66 20.12 -3.58 10.91
C PHE A 66 20.50 -4.71 11.87
N THR A 67 21.75 -4.73 12.37
CA THR A 67 22.23 -5.75 13.32
C THR A 67 21.42 -5.74 14.61
N SER A 68 21.12 -4.54 15.12
CA SER A 68 20.37 -4.37 16.37
C SER A 68 18.92 -4.79 16.23
N SER A 69 18.26 -4.42 15.13
CA SER A 69 16.88 -4.80 14.86
C SER A 69 16.76 -6.30 14.61
N LEU A 70 17.68 -6.92 13.84
CA LEU A 70 17.70 -8.37 13.63
C LEU A 70 17.82 -9.14 14.95
N SER A 71 18.75 -8.70 15.81
CA SER A 71 18.93 -9.33 17.12
C SER A 71 17.67 -9.24 17.96
N LEU A 72 17.01 -8.08 17.99
CA LEU A 72 15.80 -7.90 18.78
C LEU A 72 14.62 -8.71 18.21
N VAL A 73 14.45 -8.75 16.90
CA VAL A 73 13.41 -9.56 16.24
C VAL A 73 13.62 -11.04 16.54
N ALA A 74 14.86 -11.54 16.47
CA ALA A 74 15.17 -12.93 16.78
C ALA A 74 14.82 -13.31 18.24
N ILE A 75 14.98 -12.38 19.19
CA ILE A 75 14.72 -12.59 20.62
C ILE A 75 13.23 -12.40 20.96
N LYS A 76 12.59 -11.35 20.44
CA LYS A 76 11.24 -10.94 20.85
C LYS A 76 10.12 -11.55 20.02
N ALA A 77 10.36 -11.80 18.73
CA ALA A 77 9.41 -12.47 17.85
C ALA A 77 9.82 -13.95 17.67
N SER A 78 10.59 -14.24 16.63
CA SER A 78 11.11 -15.58 16.39
C SER A 78 12.33 -15.58 15.47
N LYS A 79 13.09 -16.69 15.46
CA LYS A 79 14.17 -16.90 14.49
C LYS A 79 13.64 -16.93 13.04
N SER A 80 12.42 -17.43 12.84
CA SER A 80 11.75 -17.43 11.53
C SER A 80 11.46 -16.01 11.05
N ASP A 81 10.99 -15.12 11.92
CA ASP A 81 10.70 -13.73 11.57
C ASP A 81 11.99 -12.93 11.34
N ALA A 82 13.06 -13.23 12.07
CA ALA A 82 14.39 -12.66 11.81
C ALA A 82 14.92 -13.07 10.42
N PHE A 83 14.71 -14.33 10.03
CA PHE A 83 15.06 -14.77 8.68
C PHE A 83 14.22 -14.07 7.62
N LEU A 84 12.91 -13.95 7.82
CA LEU A 84 12.00 -13.23 6.93
C LEU A 84 12.40 -11.75 6.82
N MET A 85 12.82 -11.12 7.91
CA MET A 85 13.37 -9.77 7.90
C MET A 85 14.60 -9.66 6.98
N CYS A 86 15.53 -10.61 7.02
CA CYS A 86 16.67 -10.62 6.10
C CYS A 86 16.21 -10.68 4.64
N GLN A 87 15.28 -11.57 4.31
CA GLN A 87 14.73 -11.69 2.96
C GLN A 87 14.04 -10.38 2.50
N THR A 88 13.25 -9.79 3.38
CA THR A 88 12.60 -8.50 3.14
C THR A 88 13.62 -7.39 2.90
N THR A 89 14.69 -7.32 3.71
CA THR A 89 15.74 -6.30 3.55
C THR A 89 16.43 -6.40 2.19
N VAL A 90 16.66 -7.59 1.65
CA VAL A 90 17.18 -7.77 0.28
C VAL A 90 16.29 -7.10 -0.76
N LEU A 91 14.98 -7.29 -0.63
CA LEU A 91 14.01 -6.68 -1.54
C LEU A 91 13.94 -5.16 -1.37
N LEU A 92 14.15 -4.66 -0.15
CA LEU A 92 14.03 -3.25 0.19
C LEU A 92 15.27 -2.42 -0.15
N ILE A 93 16.48 -2.99 -0.13
CA ILE A 93 17.74 -2.24 -0.42
C ILE A 93 17.62 -1.43 -1.71
N LYS A 94 16.99 -1.97 -2.76
CA LYS A 94 16.78 -1.27 -4.03
C LYS A 94 15.65 -0.23 -4.01
N SER A 95 14.77 -0.30 -3.04
CA SER A 95 13.57 0.54 -2.95
C SER A 95 13.69 1.66 -1.93
N ILE A 96 14.67 1.58 -1.03
CA ILE A 96 14.93 2.59 -0.01
C ILE A 96 15.85 3.66 -0.59
N PRO A 97 15.43 4.93 -0.63
CA PRO A 97 16.16 5.96 -1.37
C PRO A 97 17.37 6.54 -0.62
N SER A 98 17.41 6.45 0.72
CA SER A 98 18.50 7.06 1.50
C SER A 98 18.90 6.24 2.73
N PRO A 99 20.14 6.44 3.26
CA PRO A 99 20.58 5.86 4.53
C PRO A 99 19.66 6.19 5.70
N LYS A 100 19.12 7.41 5.75
CA LYS A 100 18.17 7.84 6.77
C LYS A 100 16.90 7.01 6.72
N ASP A 101 16.31 6.83 5.54
CA ASP A 101 15.10 6.02 5.38
C ASP A 101 15.32 4.56 5.81
N PHE A 102 16.53 4.04 5.57
CA PHE A 102 16.89 2.70 6.04
C PHE A 102 16.95 2.63 7.57
N THR A 103 17.50 3.65 8.21
CA THR A 103 17.54 3.75 9.68
C THR A 103 16.13 3.88 10.24
N ASP A 104 15.30 4.77 9.68
CA ASP A 104 13.91 4.99 10.10
C ASP A 104 13.09 3.68 10.00
N PHE A 105 13.28 2.89 8.93
CA PHE A 105 12.67 1.56 8.80
C PHE A 105 13.05 0.65 9.97
N HIS A 106 14.34 0.58 10.29
CA HIS A 106 14.81 -0.29 11.36
C HIS A 106 14.41 0.19 12.75
N GLU A 107 14.24 1.49 12.96
CA GLU A 107 13.68 2.04 14.20
C GLU A 107 12.22 1.62 14.38
N ILE A 108 11.41 1.66 13.33
CA ILE A 108 10.03 1.14 13.35
C ILE A 108 10.02 -0.35 13.67
N VAL A 109 10.91 -1.14 13.06
CA VAL A 109 11.05 -2.58 13.37
C VAL A 109 11.40 -2.80 14.84
N LEU A 110 12.32 -2.01 15.41
CA LEU A 110 12.70 -2.07 16.82
C LEU A 110 11.52 -1.73 17.74
N GLU A 111 10.74 -0.71 17.39
CA GLU A 111 9.56 -0.31 18.16
C GLU A 111 8.47 -1.40 18.14
N LEU A 112 8.16 -1.95 16.96
CA LEU A 112 7.22 -3.06 16.82
C LEU A 112 7.69 -4.32 17.54
N ALA A 113 8.97 -4.65 17.48
CA ALA A 113 9.53 -5.79 18.18
C ALA A 113 9.36 -5.68 19.71
N ARG A 114 9.37 -4.46 20.25
CA ARG A 114 9.17 -4.20 21.68
C ARG A 114 7.69 -4.22 22.07
N LYS A 115 6.82 -3.63 21.25
CA LYS A 115 5.41 -3.38 21.60
C LYS A 115 4.45 -4.47 21.10
N ASN A 116 4.62 -4.90 19.85
CA ASN A 116 3.74 -5.91 19.25
C ASN A 116 4.50 -6.74 18.19
N PRO A 117 5.30 -7.73 18.62
CA PRO A 117 6.12 -8.54 17.71
C PRO A 117 5.29 -9.36 16.69
N ALA A 118 4.03 -9.66 16.97
CA ALA A 118 3.18 -10.40 16.03
C ALA A 118 2.94 -9.68 14.70
N ILE A 119 3.00 -8.34 14.70
CA ILE A 119 2.83 -7.52 13.50
C ILE A 119 4.04 -7.63 12.56
N LEU A 120 5.22 -7.90 13.08
CA LEU A 120 6.46 -7.95 12.28
C LEU A 120 6.37 -8.94 11.12
N ARG A 121 5.81 -10.12 11.36
CA ARG A 121 5.63 -11.12 10.32
C ARG A 121 4.77 -10.61 9.18
N ILE A 122 3.66 -9.96 9.51
CA ILE A 122 2.74 -9.38 8.52
C ILE A 122 3.43 -8.24 7.75
N LEU A 123 4.18 -7.40 8.46
CA LEU A 123 4.92 -6.29 7.88
C LEU A 123 5.98 -6.77 6.88
N PHE A 124 6.75 -7.80 7.23
CA PHE A 124 7.78 -8.34 6.36
C PHE A 124 7.21 -9.09 5.15
N ASP A 125 6.08 -9.77 5.30
CA ASP A 125 5.43 -10.49 4.21
C ASP A 125 4.79 -9.53 3.19
N ARG A 126 4.05 -8.52 3.67
CA ARG A 126 3.27 -7.62 2.83
C ARG A 126 4.00 -6.34 2.43
N GLY A 127 4.91 -5.87 3.29
CA GLY A 127 5.61 -4.60 3.12
C GLY A 127 6.25 -4.40 1.76
N PRO A 128 7.03 -5.36 1.22
CA PRO A 128 7.66 -5.21 -0.09
C PRO A 128 6.68 -4.97 -1.23
N ASN A 129 5.52 -5.62 -1.20
CA ASN A 129 4.49 -5.44 -2.22
C ASN A 129 3.83 -4.07 -2.12
N ILE A 130 3.54 -3.61 -0.91
CA ILE A 130 2.97 -2.27 -0.67
C ILE A 130 3.98 -1.20 -1.08
N ILE A 131 5.26 -1.34 -0.72
CA ILE A 131 6.32 -0.39 -1.11
C ILE A 131 6.44 -0.27 -2.63
N ARG A 132 6.36 -1.38 -3.37
CA ARG A 132 6.37 -1.34 -4.84
C ARG A 132 5.19 -0.56 -5.42
N GLN A 133 4.04 -0.60 -4.78
CA GLN A 133 2.82 0.06 -5.25
C GLN A 133 2.79 1.56 -4.94
N ILE A 134 3.18 1.96 -3.74
CA ILE A 134 3.02 3.34 -3.27
C ILE A 134 4.33 4.08 -3.03
N GLY A 135 5.45 3.39 -3.06
CA GLY A 135 6.79 3.91 -2.73
C GLY A 135 7.08 3.91 -1.23
N PHE A 136 8.38 4.00 -0.88
CA PHE A 136 8.86 3.82 0.50
C PHE A 136 8.33 4.90 1.46
N GLN A 137 8.40 6.17 1.10
CA GLN A 137 7.98 7.29 1.96
C GLN A 137 6.49 7.22 2.33
N ARG A 138 5.66 6.87 1.36
CA ARG A 138 4.21 6.75 1.59
C ARG A 138 3.88 5.52 2.43
N TRP A 139 4.65 4.45 2.25
CA TRP A 139 4.55 3.26 3.07
C TRP A 139 4.91 3.56 4.53
N LEU A 140 5.93 4.39 4.82
CA LEU A 140 6.26 4.82 6.18
C LEU A 140 5.07 5.48 6.87
N ILE A 141 4.38 6.40 6.19
CA ILE A 141 3.18 7.08 6.74
C ILE A 141 2.08 6.06 7.10
N TRP A 142 1.89 5.04 6.25
CA TRP A 142 0.93 3.98 6.53
C TRP A 142 1.34 3.15 7.75
N VAL A 143 2.62 2.78 7.86
CA VAL A 143 3.15 2.01 9.00
C VAL A 143 3.05 2.81 10.30
N GLU A 144 3.44 4.09 10.32
CA GLU A 144 3.30 4.96 11.49
C GLU A 144 1.85 5.08 11.96
N SER A 145 0.91 5.16 11.02
CA SER A 145 -0.52 5.20 11.34
C SER A 145 -0.98 3.90 12.02
N GLY A 146 -0.56 2.75 11.49
CA GLY A 146 -0.85 1.44 12.06
C GLY A 146 -0.19 1.23 13.42
N LEU A 147 1.02 1.77 13.61
CA LEU A 147 1.76 1.69 14.86
C LEU A 147 1.03 2.45 15.97
N LYS A 148 0.54 3.67 15.70
CA LYS A 148 -0.28 4.46 16.63
C LYS A 148 -1.54 3.71 17.08
N LEU A 149 -2.21 3.01 16.16
CA LEU A 149 -3.39 2.20 16.48
C LEU A 149 -3.01 0.97 17.32
N SER A 150 -1.91 0.30 16.98
CA SER A 150 -1.40 -0.90 17.64
C SER A 150 -0.97 -0.68 19.09
N ILE A 151 -0.56 0.55 19.44
CA ILE A 151 -0.18 0.91 20.83
C ILE A 151 -1.39 0.86 21.75
N ASN A 152 -2.54 1.29 21.26
CA ASN A 152 -3.76 1.39 22.06
C ASN A 152 -4.58 0.09 22.03
N ASP A 153 -4.55 -0.64 20.93
CA ASP A 153 -5.31 -1.87 20.72
C ASP A 153 -4.54 -2.82 19.80
N ARG A 154 -4.07 -3.93 20.36
CA ARG A 154 -3.27 -4.93 19.66
C ARG A 154 -4.04 -5.58 18.50
N LEU A 155 -5.29 -5.96 18.72
CA LEU A 155 -6.12 -6.61 17.70
C LEU A 155 -6.44 -5.65 16.55
N ARG A 156 -6.72 -4.41 16.86
CA ARG A 156 -6.94 -3.37 15.85
C ARG A 156 -5.68 -3.10 15.03
N GLY A 157 -4.51 -3.12 15.66
CA GLY A 157 -3.22 -3.06 14.96
C GLY A 157 -3.03 -4.24 14.00
N GLU A 158 -3.28 -5.47 14.44
CA GLU A 158 -3.18 -6.66 13.59
C GLU A 158 -4.17 -6.60 12.40
N GLN A 159 -5.41 -6.17 12.60
CA GLN A 159 -6.40 -5.96 11.53
C GLN A 159 -5.95 -4.88 10.54
N PHE A 160 -5.33 -3.81 11.05
CA PHE A 160 -4.80 -2.74 10.22
C PHE A 160 -3.71 -3.25 9.26
N PHE A 161 -2.69 -3.91 9.80
CA PHE A 161 -1.58 -4.43 9.00
C PHE A 161 -1.98 -5.60 8.09
N ASN A 162 -3.03 -6.34 8.44
CA ASN A 162 -3.65 -7.37 7.58
C ASN A 162 -4.53 -6.80 6.46
N LEU A 163 -4.68 -5.47 6.36
CA LEU A 163 -5.57 -4.81 5.40
C LEU A 163 -7.05 -5.19 5.58
N GLN A 164 -7.44 -5.60 6.77
CA GLN A 164 -8.82 -5.94 7.10
C GLN A 164 -9.62 -4.70 7.55
N SER A 165 -8.94 -3.69 8.12
CA SER A 165 -9.59 -2.45 8.54
C SER A 165 -9.82 -1.49 7.36
N GLN A 166 -10.93 -0.78 7.40
CA GLN A 166 -11.25 0.28 6.44
C GLN A 166 -10.23 1.43 6.49
N GLU A 167 -9.76 1.76 7.70
CA GLU A 167 -8.76 2.81 7.92
C GLU A 167 -7.45 2.52 7.19
N SER A 168 -6.96 1.28 7.26
CA SER A 168 -5.75 0.84 6.56
C SER A 168 -5.89 1.01 5.04
N LYS A 169 -6.99 0.52 4.49
CA LYS A 169 -7.30 0.63 3.06
C LYS A 169 -7.37 2.10 2.63
N GLN A 170 -8.09 2.94 3.38
CA GLN A 170 -8.21 4.37 3.08
C GLN A 170 -6.86 5.09 3.09
N ILE A 171 -5.99 4.79 4.08
CA ILE A 171 -4.66 5.41 4.13
C ILE A 171 -3.83 4.97 2.93
N LEU A 172 -3.82 3.68 2.58
CA LEU A 172 -3.12 3.21 1.38
C LEU A 172 -3.66 3.85 0.10
N TYR A 173 -4.96 3.98 -0.05
CA TYR A 173 -5.56 4.67 -1.19
C TYR A 173 -5.13 6.14 -1.26
N ARG A 174 -5.12 6.85 -0.12
CA ARG A 174 -4.61 8.23 -0.05
C ARG A 174 -3.15 8.30 -0.46
N GLN A 175 -2.33 7.40 0.06
CA GLN A 175 -0.90 7.37 -0.21
C GLN A 175 -0.58 6.93 -1.65
N ALA A 176 -1.39 6.09 -2.28
CA ALA A 176 -1.25 5.73 -3.68
C ALA A 176 -1.49 6.92 -4.65
N GLY A 177 -1.79 8.11 -4.13
CA GLY A 177 -2.15 9.27 -4.94
C GLY A 177 -3.55 9.13 -5.54
N ASN A 178 -4.30 8.14 -5.11
CA ASN A 178 -5.71 8.04 -5.43
C ASN A 178 -6.41 9.13 -4.60
N PHE A 179 -6.89 10.17 -5.28
CA PHE A 179 -7.81 11.12 -4.66
C PHE A 179 -8.94 10.31 -4.05
N THR A 180 -9.07 10.39 -2.71
CA THR A 180 -10.20 9.75 -2.08
C THR A 180 -11.44 10.50 -2.48
N PHE A 181 -12.46 9.77 -2.85
CA PHE A 181 -13.80 10.31 -3.07
C PHE A 181 -14.22 11.33 -1.98
N GLN A 182 -13.87 11.07 -0.72
CA GLN A 182 -14.17 11.95 0.41
C GLN A 182 -13.60 13.38 0.26
N LEU A 183 -12.44 13.55 -0.37
CA LEU A 183 -11.87 14.89 -0.61
C LEU A 183 -12.64 15.63 -1.71
N LEU A 184 -13.19 14.89 -2.65
CA LEU A 184 -13.94 15.43 -3.79
C LEU A 184 -15.43 15.56 -3.49
N GLU A 185 -15.98 14.81 -2.54
CA GLU A 185 -17.43 14.75 -2.27
C GLU A 185 -18.05 16.14 -2.10
N ARG A 186 -17.45 16.96 -1.24
CA ARG A 186 -17.95 18.32 -1.00
C ARG A 186 -17.91 19.19 -2.26
N GLN A 187 -16.83 19.09 -3.01
CA GLN A 187 -16.66 19.85 -4.25
C GLN A 187 -17.65 19.39 -5.30
N LEU A 188 -17.76 18.08 -5.54
CA LEU A 188 -18.71 17.51 -6.50
C LEU A 188 -20.16 17.86 -6.17
N ARG A 189 -20.52 17.87 -4.89
CA ARG A 189 -21.85 18.29 -4.42
C ARG A 189 -22.14 19.75 -4.75
N LEU A 190 -21.17 20.64 -4.47
CA LEU A 190 -21.32 22.08 -4.77
C LEU A 190 -21.37 22.34 -6.27
N GLU A 191 -20.52 21.69 -7.06
CA GLU A 191 -20.50 21.79 -8.51
C GLU A 191 -21.82 21.26 -9.13
N THR A 192 -22.32 20.13 -8.63
CA THR A 192 -23.60 19.55 -9.07
C THR A 192 -24.77 20.47 -8.71
N MET A 193 -24.73 21.07 -7.52
CA MET A 193 -25.76 22.06 -7.11
C MET A 193 -25.73 23.31 -8.01
N ALA A 194 -24.54 23.80 -8.33
CA ALA A 194 -24.38 24.99 -9.16
C ALA A 194 -24.86 24.77 -10.60
N LEU A 195 -24.57 23.59 -11.19
CA LEU A 195 -24.87 23.28 -12.58
C LEU A 195 -26.29 22.76 -12.79
N PHE A 196 -26.80 21.94 -11.87
CA PHE A 196 -28.05 21.19 -12.03
C PHE A 196 -29.14 21.58 -11.02
N GLY A 197 -28.85 22.46 -10.07
CA GLY A 197 -29.81 22.88 -9.06
C GLY A 197 -30.19 21.80 -8.04
N ILE A 198 -29.43 20.71 -7.95
CA ILE A 198 -29.70 19.58 -7.04
C ILE A 198 -28.52 19.33 -6.08
N THR A 199 -28.86 18.89 -4.88
CA THR A 199 -27.89 18.45 -3.88
C THR A 199 -27.97 16.93 -3.74
N PRO A 200 -27.13 16.17 -4.46
CA PRO A 200 -27.13 14.72 -4.34
C PRO A 200 -26.46 14.28 -3.03
N THR A 201 -26.89 13.14 -2.51
CA THR A 201 -26.11 12.38 -1.53
C THR A 201 -25.15 11.50 -2.31
N LEU A 202 -23.86 11.73 -2.15
CA LEU A 202 -22.84 10.96 -2.83
C LEU A 202 -22.39 9.81 -1.93
N ARG A 203 -22.31 8.61 -2.48
CA ARG A 203 -21.84 7.41 -1.76
C ARG A 203 -20.83 6.66 -2.59
N GLU A 204 -19.77 6.26 -1.91
CA GLU A 204 -18.71 5.45 -2.50
C GLU A 204 -19.11 3.98 -2.53
N ILE A 205 -18.86 3.32 -3.68
CA ILE A 205 -19.02 1.86 -3.82
C ILE A 205 -17.64 1.23 -3.70
N TYR A 206 -17.49 0.34 -2.73
CA TYR A 206 -16.28 -0.45 -2.54
C TYR A 206 -16.46 -1.84 -3.15
N ASP A 207 -15.44 -2.32 -3.85
CA ASP A 207 -15.39 -3.71 -4.27
C ASP A 207 -14.68 -4.54 -3.19
N GLU A 208 -15.39 -5.44 -2.54
CA GLU A 208 -14.83 -6.32 -1.52
C GLU A 208 -13.92 -7.40 -2.11
N LYS A 209 -14.02 -7.71 -3.41
CA LYS A 209 -13.37 -8.87 -4.02
C LYS A 209 -12.17 -8.59 -4.92
N GLN A 210 -11.70 -7.34 -5.03
CA GLN A 210 -10.55 -6.99 -5.93
C GLN A 210 -10.64 -7.51 -7.39
N GLU A 211 -11.74 -8.13 -7.75
CA GLU A 211 -12.00 -8.42 -9.15
C GLU A 211 -12.31 -7.10 -9.84
N VAL A 212 -11.69 -6.87 -10.99
CA VAL A 212 -11.90 -5.69 -11.84
C VAL A 212 -13.31 -5.74 -12.44
N VAL A 213 -14.32 -5.79 -11.58
CA VAL A 213 -15.69 -5.54 -11.97
C VAL A 213 -15.77 -4.02 -12.17
N LYS A 214 -15.94 -3.60 -13.40
CA LYS A 214 -16.19 -2.22 -13.77
C LYS A 214 -17.50 -1.78 -13.12
N HIS A 215 -17.41 -1.37 -11.85
CA HIS A 215 -18.56 -0.77 -11.20
C HIS A 215 -18.90 0.52 -11.95
N ARG A 216 -20.05 0.50 -12.57
CA ARG A 216 -20.59 1.71 -13.22
C ARG A 216 -21.18 2.59 -12.13
N SER A 217 -20.99 3.91 -12.29
CA SER A 217 -21.73 4.87 -11.51
C SER A 217 -23.23 4.68 -11.73
N SER A 218 -24.00 4.77 -10.65
CA SER A 218 -25.45 4.56 -10.67
C SER A 218 -26.15 5.51 -9.70
N PHE A 219 -27.45 5.71 -9.84
CA PHE A 219 -28.22 6.52 -8.91
C PHE A 219 -29.56 5.87 -8.56
N ALA A 220 -30.00 6.16 -7.35
CA ALA A 220 -31.35 5.82 -6.86
C ALA A 220 -31.95 7.07 -6.21
N GLY A 221 -32.81 7.76 -6.97
CA GLY A 221 -33.28 9.08 -6.57
C GLY A 221 -32.12 10.08 -6.46
N LYS A 222 -32.00 10.78 -5.33
CA LYS A 222 -30.90 11.72 -5.07
C LYS A 222 -29.62 11.04 -4.54
N LEU A 223 -29.61 9.72 -4.37
CA LEU A 223 -28.42 8.97 -3.95
C LEU A 223 -27.61 8.58 -5.19
N PHE A 224 -26.43 9.16 -5.35
CA PHE A 224 -25.48 8.85 -6.41
C PHE A 224 -24.39 7.94 -5.87
N MET A 225 -24.19 6.84 -6.52
CA MET A 225 -23.21 5.81 -6.18
C MET A 225 -22.05 5.89 -7.19
N LEU A 226 -20.86 6.20 -6.68
CA LEU A 226 -19.65 6.36 -7.47
C LEU A 226 -18.59 5.34 -7.05
N PRO A 227 -17.85 4.71 -7.98
CA PRO A 227 -16.78 3.79 -7.63
C PRO A 227 -15.71 4.47 -6.77
N SER A 228 -15.14 3.74 -5.81
CA SER A 228 -14.04 4.21 -4.97
C SER A 228 -12.77 4.54 -5.77
N ALA A 229 -12.58 3.87 -6.89
CA ALA A 229 -11.50 4.12 -7.83
C ALA A 229 -11.97 3.88 -9.26
N TYR A 230 -11.63 4.80 -10.15
CA TYR A 230 -11.73 4.56 -11.59
C TYR A 230 -10.40 3.97 -12.06
N ALA A 231 -10.43 2.74 -12.59
CA ALA A 231 -9.26 2.11 -13.17
C ALA A 231 -8.75 2.94 -14.37
N ASN A 232 -7.42 3.07 -14.49
CA ASN A 232 -6.74 3.63 -15.67
C ASN A 232 -6.70 5.15 -15.88
N SER A 233 -6.90 6.00 -14.87
CA SER A 233 -6.74 7.44 -15.06
C SER A 233 -5.73 8.04 -14.09
N GLU A 234 -4.40 7.84 -14.32
CA GLU A 234 -3.38 8.37 -13.42
C GLU A 234 -3.37 9.91 -13.33
N ASN A 235 -3.72 10.63 -14.41
CA ASN A 235 -3.63 12.09 -14.46
C ASN A 235 -4.98 12.84 -14.51
N ARG A 236 -6.14 12.16 -14.56
CA ARG A 236 -7.46 12.80 -14.71
C ARG A 236 -8.52 12.29 -13.74
N LYS A 237 -8.12 11.88 -12.56
CA LYS A 237 -9.06 11.27 -11.57
C LYS A 237 -10.20 12.21 -11.18
N VAL A 238 -9.90 13.50 -10.95
CA VAL A 238 -10.89 14.52 -10.58
C VAL A 238 -11.92 14.70 -11.72
N ASP A 239 -11.46 14.80 -12.95
CA ASP A 239 -12.34 14.99 -14.11
C ASP A 239 -13.23 13.79 -14.36
N THR A 240 -12.75 12.57 -14.07
CA THR A 240 -13.56 11.35 -14.18
C THR A 240 -14.69 11.32 -13.17
N TYR A 241 -14.41 11.72 -11.92
CA TYR A 241 -15.44 11.83 -10.88
C TYR A 241 -16.45 12.93 -11.20
N ARG A 242 -16.00 14.09 -11.74
CA ARG A 242 -16.87 15.16 -12.22
C ARG A 242 -17.77 14.67 -13.33
N ALA A 243 -17.20 14.09 -14.39
CA ALA A 243 -17.95 13.56 -15.51
C ALA A 243 -19.00 12.54 -15.07
N ALA A 244 -18.63 11.61 -14.19
CA ALA A 244 -19.56 10.62 -13.67
C ALA A 244 -20.69 11.26 -12.82
N SER A 245 -20.35 12.21 -11.94
CA SER A 245 -21.33 12.91 -11.10
C SER A 245 -22.28 13.77 -11.94
N PHE A 246 -21.75 14.50 -12.92
CA PHE A 246 -22.56 15.36 -13.79
C PHE A 246 -23.45 14.54 -14.71
N ARG A 247 -22.95 13.41 -15.24
CA ARG A 247 -23.79 12.48 -16.00
C ARG A 247 -24.95 11.96 -15.17
N LEU A 248 -24.70 11.53 -13.92
CA LEU A 248 -25.80 11.08 -13.03
C LEU A 248 -26.79 12.21 -12.73
N ALA A 249 -26.29 13.44 -12.51
CA ALA A 249 -27.14 14.60 -12.29
C ALA A 249 -27.97 14.96 -13.51
N ALA A 250 -27.40 14.95 -14.69
CA ALA A 250 -28.10 15.18 -15.95
C ALA A 250 -29.20 14.14 -16.17
N HIS A 251 -28.90 12.85 -15.96
CA HIS A 251 -29.92 11.81 -16.01
C HIS A 251 -31.02 11.96 -14.96
N TYR A 252 -30.67 12.41 -13.74
CA TYR A 252 -31.66 12.66 -12.71
C TYR A 252 -32.59 13.82 -13.05
N VAL A 253 -32.05 14.92 -13.61
CA VAL A 253 -32.82 16.14 -13.89
C VAL A 253 -33.55 16.03 -15.23
N TYR A 254 -32.88 15.57 -16.27
CA TYR A 254 -33.37 15.55 -17.64
C TYR A 254 -33.81 14.17 -18.09
N GLY A 255 -33.46 13.09 -17.35
CA GLY A 255 -33.84 11.71 -17.69
C GLY A 255 -35.34 11.51 -17.60
N GLY A 256 -35.92 10.98 -18.65
CA GLY A 256 -37.36 10.82 -18.75
C GLY A 256 -37.87 9.63 -17.94
N ARG A 257 -38.66 9.86 -16.91
CA ARG A 257 -39.47 8.83 -16.23
C ARG A 257 -40.54 8.20 -17.13
N ARG A 258 -40.45 8.39 -18.46
CA ARG A 258 -41.54 8.15 -19.43
C ARG A 258 -41.58 6.74 -19.99
N PHE A 259 -40.56 5.92 -19.77
CA PHE A 259 -40.52 4.58 -20.35
C PHE A 259 -40.91 3.51 -19.32
N LYS A 260 -41.99 2.81 -19.57
CA LYS A 260 -42.35 1.60 -18.78
C LYS A 260 -41.48 0.44 -19.28
N ILE A 261 -40.44 0.11 -18.51
CA ILE A 261 -39.43 -0.89 -18.85
C ILE A 261 -39.97 -2.33 -18.78
N GLU A 262 -41.03 -2.56 -18.02
CA GLU A 262 -41.57 -3.88 -17.60
C GLU A 262 -41.92 -4.81 -18.79
N LYS A 263 -42.16 -4.26 -19.99
CA LYS A 263 -42.54 -5.04 -21.20
C LYS A 263 -41.44 -5.06 -22.28
N LEU A 264 -40.28 -4.47 -22.03
CA LEU A 264 -39.22 -4.34 -23.02
C LEU A 264 -38.27 -5.53 -22.99
N LYS A 265 -37.83 -5.97 -24.16
CA LYS A 265 -36.76 -6.97 -24.28
C LYS A 265 -35.41 -6.33 -23.92
N PRO A 266 -34.43 -7.13 -23.43
CA PRO A 266 -33.11 -6.61 -23.01
C PRO A 266 -32.44 -5.73 -24.08
N MET A 267 -32.53 -6.10 -25.35
CA MET A 267 -31.98 -5.32 -26.49
C MET A 267 -32.68 -3.95 -26.66
N GLN A 268 -33.99 -3.91 -26.45
CA GLN A 268 -34.74 -2.66 -26.52
C GLN A 268 -34.36 -1.71 -25.39
N ILE A 269 -34.15 -2.25 -24.17
CA ILE A 269 -33.66 -1.49 -23.01
C ILE A 269 -32.29 -0.92 -23.32
N ALA A 270 -31.39 -1.71 -23.90
CA ALA A 270 -30.02 -1.27 -24.26
C ALA A 270 -30.06 -0.14 -25.30
N ILE A 271 -30.89 -0.25 -26.36
CA ILE A 271 -31.03 0.79 -27.38
C ILE A 271 -31.59 2.08 -26.78
N ILE A 272 -32.67 1.98 -25.98
CA ILE A 272 -33.27 3.14 -25.30
C ILE A 272 -32.26 3.82 -24.39
N SER A 273 -31.45 3.03 -23.65
CA SER A 273 -30.40 3.60 -22.79
C SER A 273 -29.36 4.38 -23.55
N ILE A 274 -28.92 3.89 -24.73
CA ILE A 274 -27.96 4.59 -25.59
C ILE A 274 -28.55 5.90 -26.14
N ILE A 275 -29.78 5.85 -26.58
CA ILE A 275 -30.48 7.05 -27.14
C ILE A 275 -30.69 8.07 -25.99
N GLU A 276 -31.09 7.63 -24.85
CA GLU A 276 -31.30 8.51 -23.69
C GLU A 276 -29.99 9.10 -23.16
N ASP A 277 -28.91 8.31 -23.12
CA ASP A 277 -27.58 8.80 -22.83
C ASP A 277 -27.18 9.93 -23.79
N ALA A 278 -27.29 9.67 -25.09
CA ALA A 278 -26.99 10.69 -26.13
C ALA A 278 -27.87 11.94 -26.00
N ARG A 279 -29.14 11.77 -25.69
CA ARG A 279 -30.09 12.90 -25.53
C ARG A 279 -29.71 13.76 -24.31
N VAL A 280 -29.35 13.12 -23.19
CA VAL A 280 -28.99 13.82 -21.95
C VAL A 280 -27.61 14.49 -22.05
N GLU A 281 -26.69 13.90 -22.82
CA GLU A 281 -25.35 14.48 -23.05
C GLU A 281 -25.38 15.66 -24.01
N TRP A 282 -26.45 15.79 -24.84
CA TRP A 282 -26.63 16.91 -25.79
C TRP A 282 -27.29 18.14 -25.14
N LEU A 283 -27.98 17.99 -24.02
CA LEU A 283 -28.65 19.08 -23.29
C LEU A 283 -27.71 19.83 -22.38
#